data_054967f3747d71d29633a590940a3854
#
_entry.id   054967f3747d71d29633a590940a3854
#
_cell.length_a   1.000
_cell.length_b   1.000
_cell.length_c   1.000
_cell.angle_alpha   90.00
_cell.angle_beta   90.00
_cell.angle_gamma   90.00
#
_symmetry.space_group_name_H-M   'P 1'
#
loop_
_entity.id
_entity.type
_entity.pdbx_description
1 polymer ?
#
loop_
_entity_poly.entity_id
_entity_poly.type
_entity_poly.pdbx_seq_one_letter_code
_entity_poly.pdbx_strand_id
1 'polypeptide(L)'
;MNENTKAKLSLILSMFIFGTIGIFRKYVPLSSGLLAISRGYIGALFLILLIFIKKDKISFKAIKSNLFLLCLSGIFIGINWILLFESYQYTSVATATLCYYMAPVFVIIASPFLFKEKITLKKAICVIVALVGMVLVSGIVETGFTGIGELKGILLGLGAAAFYASVIVLNKKIKNVPIYDKTIVQLVSAATVLVPYSILVEDNSQVEITPIVIIMLLIVGVVHTGFAYALYFGTIEKLHTQTVALFSYIDPIVAIILSAVILSEKMSIFGAIGAVLILGSTMVSELTFKKKLGR
;
A
#
# COMPACT_ATOMS: atom_id res chain seq x y z
N MET A 1 29.33 -2.03 -9.03
CA MET A 1 28.30 -2.45 -8.07
C MET A 1 27.57 -3.65 -8.68
N ASN A 2 27.47 -4.77 -7.97
CA ASN A 2 26.83 -6.02 -8.43
C ASN A 2 25.33 -5.76 -8.70
N GLU A 3 24.72 -6.45 -9.68
CA GLU A 3 23.29 -6.30 -10.04
C GLU A 3 22.34 -6.56 -8.86
N ASN A 4 22.66 -7.54 -8.01
CA ASN A 4 21.89 -7.84 -6.81
C ASN A 4 21.91 -6.66 -5.81
N THR A 5 23.05 -5.97 -5.65
CA THR A 5 23.16 -4.79 -4.80
C THR A 5 22.37 -3.61 -5.37
N LYS A 6 22.40 -3.41 -6.70
CA LYS A 6 21.58 -2.39 -7.37
C LYS A 6 20.09 -2.64 -7.15
N ALA A 7 19.64 -3.89 -7.32
CA ALA A 7 18.24 -4.27 -7.11
C ALA A 7 17.81 -4.02 -5.65
N LYS A 8 18.61 -4.37 -4.64
CA LYS A 8 18.33 -4.10 -3.24
C LYS A 8 18.21 -2.60 -2.96
N LEU A 9 19.14 -1.79 -3.46
CA LEU A 9 19.10 -0.32 -3.27
C LEU A 9 17.88 0.31 -3.93
N SER A 10 17.50 -0.15 -5.13
CA SER A 10 16.29 0.32 -5.81
C SER A 10 15.01 -0.05 -5.04
N LEU A 11 14.98 -1.26 -4.45
CA LEU A 11 13.86 -1.66 -3.59
C LEU A 11 13.79 -0.81 -2.31
N ILE A 12 14.92 -0.61 -1.62
CA ILE A 12 14.99 0.25 -0.43
C ILE A 12 14.50 1.67 -0.77
N LEU A 13 14.96 2.23 -1.88
CA LEU A 13 14.54 3.56 -2.33
C LEU A 13 13.04 3.61 -2.62
N SER A 14 12.47 2.60 -3.29
CA SER A 14 11.03 2.57 -3.55
C SER A 14 10.21 2.49 -2.27
N MET A 15 10.64 1.66 -1.28
CA MET A 15 9.97 1.57 0.02
C MET A 15 10.07 2.86 0.81
N PHE A 16 11.24 3.52 0.78
CA PHE A 16 11.40 4.83 1.40
C PHE A 16 10.43 5.85 0.80
N ILE A 17 10.34 5.91 -0.55
CA ILE A 17 9.41 6.80 -1.23
C ILE A 17 7.96 6.48 -0.82
N PHE A 18 7.55 5.21 -0.81
CA PHE A 18 6.20 4.83 -0.37
C PHE A 18 5.91 5.31 1.06
N GLY A 19 6.84 5.14 1.99
CA GLY A 19 6.68 5.58 3.39
C GLY A 19 6.51 7.09 3.57
N THR A 20 6.87 7.90 2.58
CA THR A 20 6.66 9.36 2.64
C THR A 20 5.26 9.80 2.21
N ILE A 21 4.44 8.94 1.59
CA ILE A 21 3.16 9.33 0.99
C ILE A 21 2.17 9.95 1.99
N GLY A 22 2.14 9.43 3.23
CA GLY A 22 1.28 9.94 4.29
C GLY A 22 1.58 11.40 4.65
N ILE A 23 2.86 11.79 4.63
CA ILE A 23 3.28 13.17 4.85
C ILE A 23 2.75 14.05 3.72
N PHE A 24 2.98 13.67 2.46
CA PHE A 24 2.45 14.42 1.32
C PHE A 24 0.94 14.57 1.40
N ARG A 25 0.21 13.50 1.79
CA ARG A 25 -1.25 13.58 1.94
C ARG A 25 -1.69 14.63 2.95
N LYS A 26 -0.97 14.82 4.05
CA LYS A 26 -1.28 15.84 5.07
C LYS A 26 -1.08 17.28 4.56
N TYR A 27 -0.12 17.48 3.65
CA TYR A 27 0.20 18.82 3.13
C TYR A 27 -0.46 19.16 1.79
N VAL A 28 -1.01 18.18 1.07
CA VAL A 28 -1.71 18.44 -0.21
C VAL A 28 -3.14 18.89 0.07
N PRO A 29 -3.52 20.15 -0.26
CA PRO A 29 -4.85 20.69 0.01
C PRO A 29 -5.86 20.23 -1.06
N LEU A 30 -5.95 18.92 -1.27
CA LEU A 30 -6.90 18.31 -2.21
C LEU A 30 -7.74 17.27 -1.48
N SER A 31 -8.91 17.00 -2.00
CA SER A 31 -9.72 15.86 -1.56
C SER A 31 -8.98 14.54 -1.80
N SER A 32 -9.31 13.51 -1.04
CA SER A 32 -8.71 12.19 -1.17
C SER A 32 -8.91 11.59 -2.56
N GLY A 33 -10.09 11.82 -3.14
CA GLY A 33 -10.43 11.35 -4.49
C GLY A 33 -9.63 12.05 -5.58
N LEU A 34 -9.56 13.39 -5.56
CA LEU A 34 -8.78 14.13 -6.54
C LEU A 34 -7.29 13.73 -6.50
N LEU A 35 -6.73 13.57 -5.29
CA LEU A 35 -5.35 13.13 -5.14
C LEU A 35 -5.16 11.71 -5.70
N ALA A 36 -6.07 10.78 -5.39
CA ALA A 36 -6.00 9.40 -5.86
C ALA A 36 -6.20 9.29 -7.38
N ILE A 37 -7.13 10.04 -7.96
CA ILE A 37 -7.34 10.12 -9.41
C ILE A 37 -6.10 10.64 -10.11
N SER A 38 -5.59 11.78 -9.67
CA SER A 38 -4.42 12.43 -10.26
C SER A 38 -3.19 11.53 -10.22
N ARG A 39 -2.88 10.91 -9.07
CA ARG A 39 -1.74 10.00 -8.96
C ARG A 39 -1.88 8.77 -9.85
N GLY A 40 -3.09 8.26 -10.01
CA GLY A 40 -3.35 7.10 -10.85
C GLY A 40 -3.09 7.39 -12.33
N TYR A 41 -3.65 8.47 -12.87
CA TYR A 41 -3.43 8.84 -14.28
C TYR A 41 -2.00 9.30 -14.56
N ILE A 42 -1.41 10.16 -13.70
CA ILE A 42 -0.03 10.63 -13.87
C ILE A 42 0.94 9.45 -13.77
N GLY A 43 0.75 8.54 -12.80
CA GLY A 43 1.57 7.34 -12.66
C GLY A 43 1.45 6.39 -13.85
N ALA A 44 0.24 6.18 -14.37
CA ALA A 44 0.01 5.38 -15.57
C ALA A 44 0.70 6.00 -16.80
N LEU A 45 0.56 7.31 -16.98
CA LEU A 45 1.23 8.04 -18.08
C LEU A 45 2.75 7.91 -17.97
N PHE A 46 3.31 8.05 -16.77
CA PHE A 46 4.75 7.87 -16.55
C PHE A 46 5.20 6.45 -16.95
N LEU A 47 4.47 5.41 -16.58
CA LEU A 47 4.82 4.03 -16.93
C LEU A 47 4.68 3.77 -18.43
N ILE A 48 3.69 4.36 -19.09
CA ILE A 48 3.55 4.31 -20.56
C ILE A 48 4.77 4.95 -21.23
N LEU A 49 5.15 6.16 -20.80
CA LEU A 49 6.33 6.85 -21.32
C LEU A 49 7.62 6.02 -21.07
N LEU A 50 7.73 5.37 -19.91
CA LEU A 50 8.86 4.51 -19.59
C LEU A 50 8.95 3.29 -20.53
N ILE A 51 7.82 2.66 -20.88
CA ILE A 51 7.77 1.57 -21.88
C ILE A 51 8.27 2.06 -23.24
N PHE A 52 7.80 3.24 -23.69
CA PHE A 52 8.25 3.82 -24.96
C PHE A 52 9.75 4.14 -24.97
N ILE A 53 10.28 4.73 -23.88
CA ILE A 53 11.72 5.03 -23.74
C ILE A 53 12.56 3.75 -23.77
N LYS A 54 12.09 2.67 -23.14
CA LYS A 54 12.75 1.36 -23.16
C LYS A 54 12.60 0.61 -24.48
N LYS A 55 11.81 1.13 -25.41
CA LYS A 55 11.45 0.47 -26.68
C LYS A 55 10.76 -0.88 -26.49
N ASP A 56 10.13 -1.09 -25.33
CA ASP A 56 9.30 -2.26 -25.06
C ASP A 56 7.93 -2.13 -25.75
N LYS A 57 7.22 -3.25 -25.88
CA LYS A 57 5.89 -3.29 -26.51
C LYS A 57 4.83 -3.65 -25.47
N ILE A 58 3.70 -2.92 -25.49
CA ILE A 58 2.53 -3.25 -24.68
C ILE A 58 1.87 -4.52 -25.25
N SER A 59 1.63 -5.49 -24.39
CA SER A 59 1.03 -6.78 -24.75
C SER A 59 -0.50 -6.73 -24.69
N PHE A 60 -1.15 -6.12 -25.68
CA PHE A 60 -2.61 -6.01 -25.75
C PHE A 60 -3.33 -7.34 -25.67
N LYS A 61 -2.76 -8.43 -26.23
CA LYS A 61 -3.33 -9.78 -26.14
C LYS A 61 -3.38 -10.29 -24.70
N ALA A 62 -2.32 -10.09 -23.94
CA ALA A 62 -2.24 -10.49 -22.54
C ALA A 62 -3.20 -9.65 -21.66
N ILE A 63 -3.28 -8.34 -21.92
CA ILE A 63 -4.23 -7.46 -21.26
C ILE A 63 -5.66 -7.93 -21.52
N LYS A 64 -6.04 -8.14 -22.78
CA LYS A 64 -7.41 -8.51 -23.17
C LYS A 64 -7.85 -9.82 -22.51
N SER A 65 -6.97 -10.82 -22.43
CA SER A 65 -7.29 -12.12 -21.81
C SER A 65 -7.47 -12.07 -20.29
N ASN A 66 -7.00 -11.01 -19.63
CA ASN A 66 -7.10 -10.79 -18.18
C ASN A 66 -7.89 -9.54 -17.81
N LEU A 67 -8.55 -8.87 -18.77
CA LEU A 67 -9.10 -7.53 -18.61
C LEU A 67 -10.03 -7.39 -17.39
N PHE A 68 -10.94 -8.35 -17.20
CA PHE A 68 -11.86 -8.32 -16.07
C PHE A 68 -11.11 -8.34 -14.72
N LEU A 69 -10.13 -9.22 -14.53
CA LEU A 69 -9.36 -9.31 -13.29
C LEU A 69 -8.47 -8.09 -13.09
N LEU A 70 -7.91 -7.53 -14.16
CA LEU A 70 -7.09 -6.33 -14.13
C LEU A 70 -7.93 -5.11 -13.71
N CYS A 71 -9.10 -4.92 -14.33
CA CYS A 71 -10.00 -3.82 -13.97
C CYS A 71 -10.54 -3.98 -12.55
N LEU A 72 -10.98 -5.18 -12.15
CA LEU A 72 -11.46 -5.44 -10.80
C LEU A 72 -10.39 -5.18 -9.74
N SER A 73 -9.16 -5.62 -10.01
CA SER A 73 -8.02 -5.34 -9.13
C SER A 73 -7.71 -3.85 -9.07
N GLY A 74 -7.80 -3.13 -10.20
CA GLY A 74 -7.65 -1.68 -10.25
C GLY A 74 -8.74 -0.95 -9.46
N ILE A 75 -9.99 -1.36 -9.57
CA ILE A 75 -11.11 -0.83 -8.77
C ILE A 75 -10.80 -0.99 -7.27
N PHE A 76 -10.34 -2.15 -6.85
CA PHE A 76 -9.98 -2.39 -5.45
C PHE A 76 -8.78 -1.55 -5.00
N ILE A 77 -7.80 -1.29 -5.88
CA ILE A 77 -6.72 -0.32 -5.61
C ILE A 77 -7.29 1.09 -5.39
N GLY A 78 -8.22 1.52 -6.24
CA GLY A 78 -8.86 2.84 -6.09
C GLY A 78 -9.58 2.97 -4.76
N ILE A 79 -10.44 2.01 -4.39
CA ILE A 79 -11.15 1.98 -3.11
C ILE A 79 -10.15 1.96 -1.95
N ASN A 80 -9.10 1.14 -2.03
CA ASN A 80 -8.03 1.09 -1.05
C ASN A 80 -7.40 2.48 -0.83
N TRP A 81 -7.05 3.19 -1.89
CA TRP A 81 -6.43 4.51 -1.78
C TRP A 81 -7.32 5.54 -1.11
N ILE A 82 -8.60 5.57 -1.48
CA ILE A 82 -9.54 6.51 -0.85
C ILE A 82 -9.67 6.23 0.65
N LEU A 83 -9.84 4.96 1.03
CA LEU A 83 -9.96 4.58 2.42
C LEU A 83 -8.69 4.92 3.22
N LEU A 84 -7.51 4.69 2.64
CA LEU A 84 -6.24 5.02 3.29
C LEU A 84 -6.04 6.54 3.41
N PHE A 85 -6.32 7.31 2.36
CA PHE A 85 -6.15 8.75 2.38
C PHE A 85 -7.17 9.43 3.30
N GLU A 86 -8.39 8.92 3.38
CA GLU A 86 -9.36 9.35 4.37
C GLU A 86 -8.92 8.97 5.79
N SER A 87 -8.37 7.78 6.00
CA SER A 87 -7.85 7.37 7.30
C SER A 87 -6.86 8.40 7.87
N TYR A 88 -5.95 8.93 7.04
CA TYR A 88 -4.99 9.96 7.44
C TYR A 88 -5.63 11.29 7.88
N GLN A 89 -6.91 11.53 7.59
CA GLN A 89 -7.62 12.73 8.07
C GLN A 89 -8.17 12.54 9.49
N TYR A 90 -8.44 11.30 9.90
CA TYR A 90 -9.12 11.00 11.17
C TYR A 90 -8.18 10.45 12.24
N THR A 91 -7.01 9.95 11.85
CA THR A 91 -6.00 9.44 12.80
C THR A 91 -4.59 9.81 12.36
N SER A 92 -3.57 9.47 13.17
CA SER A 92 -2.18 9.72 12.82
C SER A 92 -1.74 8.92 11.59
N VAL A 93 -0.76 9.45 10.84
CA VAL A 93 -0.18 8.73 9.70
C VAL A 93 0.42 7.41 10.16
N ALA A 94 1.03 7.36 11.34
CA ALA A 94 1.57 6.14 11.92
C ALA A 94 0.46 5.10 12.16
N THR A 95 -0.62 5.48 12.86
CA THR A 95 -1.75 4.57 13.16
C THR A 95 -2.42 4.07 11.88
N ALA A 96 -2.74 4.97 10.95
CA ALA A 96 -3.36 4.60 9.67
C ALA A 96 -2.50 3.62 8.88
N THR A 97 -1.18 3.87 8.82
CA THR A 97 -0.22 2.98 8.13
C THR A 97 -0.14 1.61 8.81
N LEU A 98 -0.12 1.56 10.14
CA LEU A 98 -0.13 0.30 10.88
C LEU A 98 -1.42 -0.50 10.65
N CYS A 99 -2.59 0.16 10.61
CA CYS A 99 -3.85 -0.47 10.22
C CYS A 99 -3.76 -1.06 8.81
N TYR A 100 -3.21 -0.31 7.87
CA TYR A 100 -3.01 -0.75 6.49
C TYR A 100 -2.09 -1.99 6.39
N TYR A 101 -1.06 -2.07 7.23
CA TYR A 101 -0.16 -3.22 7.32
C TYR A 101 -0.78 -4.47 7.96
N MET A 102 -2.08 -4.44 8.30
CA MET A 102 -2.85 -5.65 8.59
C MET A 102 -3.23 -6.44 7.31
N ALA A 103 -2.97 -5.93 6.11
CA ALA A 103 -3.31 -6.62 4.86
C ALA A 103 -2.74 -8.05 4.76
N PRO A 104 -1.47 -8.36 5.11
CA PRO A 104 -0.97 -9.73 5.13
C PRO A 104 -1.75 -10.64 6.09
N VAL A 105 -2.21 -10.11 7.23
CA VAL A 105 -3.04 -10.84 8.19
C VAL A 105 -4.37 -11.24 7.56
N PHE A 106 -5.02 -10.31 6.85
CA PHE A 106 -6.26 -10.61 6.11
C PHE A 106 -6.05 -11.64 5.01
N VAL A 107 -4.91 -11.60 4.29
CA VAL A 107 -4.55 -12.64 3.31
C VAL A 107 -4.42 -14.00 3.97
N ILE A 108 -3.76 -14.08 5.16
CA ILE A 108 -3.61 -15.34 5.91
C ILE A 108 -4.96 -15.88 6.33
N ILE A 109 -5.84 -15.04 6.89
CA ILE A 109 -7.19 -15.43 7.33
C ILE A 109 -8.05 -15.90 6.14
N ALA A 110 -7.93 -15.24 4.98
CA ALA A 110 -8.69 -15.58 3.80
C ALA A 110 -8.14 -16.82 3.04
N SER A 111 -6.87 -17.19 3.27
CA SER A 111 -6.19 -18.23 2.46
C SER A 111 -6.86 -19.61 2.50
N PRO A 112 -7.45 -20.11 3.61
CA PRO A 112 -8.17 -21.39 3.61
C PRO A 112 -9.39 -21.40 2.68
N PHE A 113 -10.10 -20.28 2.64
CA PHE A 113 -11.35 -20.16 1.85
C PHE A 113 -11.05 -19.95 0.36
N LEU A 114 -10.00 -19.15 0.05
CA LEU A 114 -9.70 -18.76 -1.33
C LEU A 114 -8.76 -19.72 -2.05
N PHE A 115 -7.82 -20.33 -1.32
CA PHE A 115 -6.77 -21.18 -1.89
C PHE A 115 -6.79 -22.61 -1.34
N LYS A 116 -7.72 -22.93 -0.41
CA LYS A 116 -7.77 -24.21 0.32
C LYS A 116 -6.46 -24.54 1.04
N GLU A 117 -5.69 -23.52 1.41
CA GLU A 117 -4.45 -23.66 2.16
C GLU A 117 -4.73 -23.85 3.64
N LYS A 118 -4.02 -24.77 4.31
CA LYS A 118 -4.12 -24.93 5.77
C LYS A 118 -3.33 -23.83 6.49
N ILE A 119 -3.96 -23.18 7.47
CA ILE A 119 -3.25 -22.25 8.34
C ILE A 119 -2.33 -23.06 9.25
N THR A 120 -1.03 -22.83 9.18
CA THR A 120 -0.06 -23.44 10.09
C THR A 120 -0.16 -22.79 11.48
N LEU A 121 0.23 -23.51 12.53
CA LEU A 121 0.26 -22.98 13.91
C LEU A 121 1.06 -21.67 13.98
N LYS A 122 2.19 -21.60 13.28
CA LYS A 122 3.00 -20.38 13.17
C LYS A 122 2.18 -19.19 12.63
N LYS A 123 1.47 -19.38 11.51
CA LYS A 123 0.64 -18.32 10.92
C LYS A 123 -0.51 -17.93 11.87
N ALA A 124 -1.13 -18.89 12.53
CA ALA A 124 -2.19 -18.61 13.51
C ALA A 124 -1.67 -17.76 14.68
N ILE A 125 -0.52 -18.09 15.25
CA ILE A 125 0.10 -17.29 16.32
C ILE A 125 0.41 -15.88 15.80
N CYS A 126 0.99 -15.72 14.60
CA CYS A 126 1.28 -14.41 14.02
C CYS A 126 0.00 -13.58 13.85
N VAL A 127 -1.11 -14.17 13.43
CA VAL A 127 -2.41 -13.50 13.33
C VAL A 127 -2.87 -12.99 14.70
N ILE A 128 -2.83 -13.83 15.73
CA ILE A 128 -3.23 -13.44 17.09
C ILE A 128 -2.36 -12.29 17.61
N VAL A 129 -1.04 -12.38 17.43
CA VAL A 129 -0.10 -11.33 17.86
C VAL A 129 -0.37 -10.02 17.12
N ALA A 130 -0.64 -10.06 15.80
CA ALA A 130 -0.99 -8.87 15.03
C ALA A 130 -2.30 -8.23 15.51
N LEU A 131 -3.32 -9.04 15.84
CA LEU A 131 -4.60 -8.53 16.36
C LEU A 131 -4.43 -7.88 17.74
N VAL A 132 -3.63 -8.48 18.64
CA VAL A 132 -3.26 -7.85 19.91
C VAL A 132 -2.53 -6.53 19.68
N GLY A 133 -1.56 -6.50 18.76
CA GLY A 133 -0.87 -5.28 18.36
C GLY A 133 -1.82 -4.21 17.85
N MET A 134 -2.84 -4.60 17.07
CA MET A 134 -3.85 -3.66 16.56
C MET A 134 -4.69 -3.03 17.67
N VAL A 135 -5.08 -3.81 18.68
CA VAL A 135 -5.79 -3.30 19.86
C VAL A 135 -4.94 -2.26 20.61
N LEU A 136 -3.63 -2.49 20.74
CA LEU A 136 -2.73 -1.53 21.39
C LEU A 136 -2.56 -0.25 20.55
N VAL A 137 -2.41 -0.36 19.23
CA VAL A 137 -2.28 0.80 18.32
C VAL A 137 -3.54 1.64 18.26
N SER A 138 -4.72 1.02 18.46
CA SER A 138 -6.01 1.71 18.43
C SER A 138 -6.22 2.71 19.57
N GLY A 139 -5.37 2.71 20.59
CA GLY A 139 -5.50 3.57 21.76
C GLY A 139 -6.63 3.19 22.74
N ILE A 140 -7.46 2.20 22.39
CA ILE A 140 -8.61 1.77 23.21
C ILE A 140 -8.19 1.40 24.64
N VAL A 141 -6.98 0.83 24.81
CA VAL A 141 -6.43 0.42 26.11
C VAL A 141 -6.14 1.63 27.01
N GLU A 142 -5.78 2.77 26.44
CA GLU A 142 -5.40 4.00 27.17
C GLU A 142 -6.59 4.95 27.39
N THR A 143 -7.38 5.16 26.35
CA THR A 143 -8.42 6.20 26.33
C THR A 143 -9.85 5.64 26.39
N GLY A 144 -9.99 4.31 26.28
CA GLY A 144 -11.29 3.70 26.04
C GLY A 144 -11.88 4.13 24.69
N PHE A 145 -13.19 3.99 24.53
CA PHE A 145 -13.90 4.41 23.31
C PHE A 145 -14.24 5.91 23.31
N THR A 146 -13.24 6.78 23.51
CA THR A 146 -13.48 8.21 23.72
C THR A 146 -13.50 9.05 22.45
N GLY A 147 -13.10 8.51 21.30
CA GLY A 147 -13.03 9.28 20.05
C GLY A 147 -13.67 8.58 18.86
N ILE A 148 -14.94 8.95 18.52
CA ILE A 148 -15.63 8.43 17.30
C ILE A 148 -14.80 8.74 16.04
N GLY A 149 -14.11 9.88 15.98
CA GLY A 149 -13.26 10.26 14.84
C GLY A 149 -12.08 9.30 14.66
N GLU A 150 -11.35 9.02 15.72
CA GLU A 150 -10.18 8.14 15.67
C GLU A 150 -10.56 6.71 15.31
N LEU A 151 -11.67 6.20 15.86
CA LEU A 151 -12.23 4.89 15.48
C LEU A 151 -12.57 4.86 13.99
N LYS A 152 -13.14 5.94 13.44
CA LYS A 152 -13.40 6.06 12.00
C LYS A 152 -12.10 5.94 11.19
N GLY A 153 -11.03 6.62 11.60
CA GLY A 153 -9.71 6.51 10.96
C GLY A 153 -9.17 5.10 10.95
N ILE A 154 -9.24 4.41 12.09
CA ILE A 154 -8.81 3.01 12.24
C ILE A 154 -9.61 2.08 11.32
N LEU A 155 -10.95 2.21 11.32
CA LEU A 155 -11.82 1.39 10.46
C LEU A 155 -11.56 1.62 8.97
N LEU A 156 -11.31 2.87 8.56
CA LEU A 156 -10.93 3.21 7.20
C LEU A 156 -9.57 2.58 6.83
N GLY A 157 -8.58 2.64 7.72
CA GLY A 157 -7.26 2.01 7.52
C GLY A 157 -7.34 0.49 7.41
N LEU A 158 -8.14 -0.16 8.26
CA LEU A 158 -8.40 -1.61 8.18
C LEU A 158 -9.18 -1.97 6.91
N GLY A 159 -10.16 -1.15 6.52
CA GLY A 159 -10.87 -1.30 5.23
C GLY A 159 -9.90 -1.22 4.05
N ALA A 160 -8.99 -0.24 4.07
CA ALA A 160 -7.93 -0.14 3.06
C ALA A 160 -7.07 -1.42 3.01
N ALA A 161 -6.70 -1.97 4.17
CA ALA A 161 -5.94 -3.23 4.26
C ALA A 161 -6.73 -4.42 3.67
N ALA A 162 -8.03 -4.51 3.91
CA ALA A 162 -8.88 -5.58 3.37
C ALA A 162 -8.97 -5.51 1.84
N PHE A 163 -9.15 -4.31 1.27
CA PHE A 163 -9.12 -4.12 -0.18
C PHE A 163 -7.75 -4.43 -0.77
N TYR A 164 -6.65 -4.03 -0.11
CA TYR A 164 -5.30 -4.38 -0.56
C TYR A 164 -5.03 -5.89 -0.50
N ALA A 165 -5.49 -6.57 0.55
CA ALA A 165 -5.45 -8.03 0.63
C ALA A 165 -6.20 -8.67 -0.56
N SER A 166 -7.35 -8.11 -0.94
CA SER A 166 -8.11 -8.56 -2.11
C SER A 166 -7.35 -8.34 -3.42
N VAL A 167 -6.63 -7.22 -3.56
CA VAL A 167 -5.72 -6.96 -4.70
C VAL A 167 -4.63 -8.03 -4.77
N ILE A 168 -4.00 -8.38 -3.65
CA ILE A 168 -2.96 -9.43 -3.59
C ILE A 168 -3.53 -10.77 -4.08
N VAL A 169 -4.73 -11.13 -3.63
CA VAL A 169 -5.43 -12.35 -4.04
C VAL A 169 -5.75 -12.36 -5.53
N LEU A 170 -6.30 -11.26 -6.06
CA LEU A 170 -6.61 -11.13 -7.48
C LEU A 170 -5.34 -11.20 -8.34
N ASN A 171 -4.26 -10.56 -7.92
CA ASN A 171 -3.00 -10.57 -8.63
C ASN A 171 -2.38 -11.97 -8.75
N LYS A 172 -2.63 -12.89 -7.80
CA LYS A 172 -2.22 -14.31 -7.92
C LYS A 172 -2.94 -15.04 -9.06
N LYS A 173 -4.14 -14.58 -9.46
CA LYS A 173 -4.92 -15.17 -10.54
C LYS A 173 -4.59 -14.61 -11.93
N ILE A 174 -4.00 -13.41 -11.99
CA ILE A 174 -3.57 -12.76 -13.24
C ILE A 174 -2.25 -13.39 -13.69
N LYS A 175 -2.25 -14.02 -14.87
CA LYS A 175 -1.10 -14.76 -15.40
C LYS A 175 -0.65 -14.20 -16.75
N ASN A 176 0.65 -14.30 -17.03
CA ASN A 176 1.23 -13.98 -18.34
C ASN A 176 0.98 -12.54 -18.83
N VAL A 177 0.86 -11.59 -17.91
CA VAL A 177 0.76 -10.16 -18.21
C VAL A 177 2.07 -9.49 -17.76
N PRO A 178 2.79 -8.77 -18.63
CA PRO A 178 3.95 -8.01 -18.24
C PRO A 178 3.62 -7.06 -17.09
N ILE A 179 4.56 -6.88 -16.16
CA ILE A 179 4.27 -6.24 -14.88
C ILE A 179 3.88 -4.77 -15.03
N TYR A 180 4.52 -4.05 -15.97
CA TYR A 180 4.16 -2.65 -16.27
C TYR A 180 2.79 -2.55 -16.92
N ASP A 181 2.47 -3.45 -17.89
CA ASP A 181 1.17 -3.49 -18.56
C ASP A 181 0.04 -3.71 -17.55
N LYS A 182 0.24 -4.68 -16.64
CA LYS A 182 -0.68 -4.94 -15.53
C LYS A 182 -0.89 -3.69 -14.69
N THR A 183 0.20 -3.04 -14.28
CA THR A 183 0.14 -1.87 -13.41
C THR A 183 -0.56 -0.69 -14.08
N ILE A 184 -0.28 -0.44 -15.37
CA ILE A 184 -0.95 0.63 -16.12
C ILE A 184 -2.46 0.45 -16.12
N VAL A 185 -2.94 -0.76 -16.46
CA VAL A 185 -4.39 -1.05 -16.48
C VAL A 185 -5.00 -0.90 -15.10
N GLN A 186 -4.32 -1.38 -14.06
CA GLN A 186 -4.78 -1.24 -12.68
C GLN A 186 -4.83 0.23 -12.24
N LEU A 187 -3.81 1.05 -12.55
CA LEU A 187 -3.78 2.47 -12.21
C LEU A 187 -4.87 3.26 -12.93
N VAL A 188 -5.07 3.01 -14.22
CA VAL A 188 -6.15 3.64 -14.99
C VAL A 188 -7.50 3.25 -14.44
N SER A 189 -7.74 1.98 -14.15
CA SER A 189 -9.00 1.51 -13.58
C SER A 189 -9.25 2.09 -12.18
N ALA A 190 -8.20 2.17 -11.35
CA ALA A 190 -8.26 2.77 -10.02
C ALA A 190 -8.66 4.25 -10.10
N ALA A 191 -8.01 5.02 -10.97
CA ALA A 191 -8.34 6.43 -11.16
C ALA A 191 -9.76 6.61 -11.72
N THR A 192 -10.13 5.82 -12.73
CA THR A 192 -11.44 5.96 -13.41
C THR A 192 -12.62 5.68 -12.46
N VAL A 193 -12.50 4.64 -11.61
CA VAL A 193 -13.59 4.29 -10.68
C VAL A 193 -13.81 5.35 -9.60
N LEU A 194 -12.80 6.16 -9.31
CA LEU A 194 -12.88 7.22 -8.32
C LEU A 194 -13.49 8.53 -8.87
N VAL A 195 -13.56 8.70 -10.20
CA VAL A 195 -14.15 9.91 -10.80
C VAL A 195 -15.57 10.16 -10.34
N PRO A 196 -16.51 9.18 -10.41
CA PRO A 196 -17.88 9.39 -9.90
C PRO A 196 -17.90 9.71 -8.41
N TYR A 197 -17.07 9.06 -7.61
CA TYR A 197 -16.98 9.35 -6.18
C TYR A 197 -16.55 10.80 -5.93
N SER A 198 -15.49 11.26 -6.58
CA SER A 198 -14.98 12.63 -6.40
C SER A 198 -15.96 13.70 -6.85
N ILE A 199 -16.80 13.41 -7.87
CA ILE A 199 -17.83 14.36 -8.34
C ILE A 199 -19.06 14.36 -7.45
N LEU A 200 -19.47 13.20 -6.94
CA LEU A 200 -20.77 13.06 -6.25
C LEU A 200 -20.67 13.21 -4.73
N VAL A 201 -19.51 12.92 -4.14
CA VAL A 201 -19.34 12.80 -2.69
C VAL A 201 -18.44 13.90 -2.12
N GLU A 202 -17.42 14.33 -2.88
CA GLU A 202 -16.46 15.32 -2.42
C GLU A 202 -16.85 16.73 -2.86
N ASP A 203 -16.77 17.68 -1.93
CA ASP A 203 -16.90 19.10 -2.28
C ASP A 203 -15.55 19.63 -2.80
N ASN A 204 -15.44 19.70 -4.11
CA ASN A 204 -14.25 20.21 -4.79
C ASN A 204 -14.38 21.68 -5.22
N SER A 205 -15.43 22.39 -4.81
CA SER A 205 -15.70 23.77 -5.22
C SER A 205 -14.67 24.78 -4.70
N GLN A 206 -14.00 24.46 -3.59
CA GLN A 206 -12.99 25.31 -2.95
C GLN A 206 -11.55 24.94 -3.34
N VAL A 207 -11.37 24.00 -4.28
CA VAL A 207 -10.04 23.58 -4.68
C VAL A 207 -9.40 24.61 -5.60
N GLU A 208 -8.41 25.32 -5.07
CA GLU A 208 -7.59 26.22 -5.85
C GLU A 208 -6.39 25.47 -6.44
N ILE A 209 -6.28 25.46 -7.78
CA ILE A 209 -5.15 24.86 -8.47
C ILE A 209 -4.00 25.86 -8.52
N THR A 210 -3.25 25.95 -7.42
CA THR A 210 -2.05 26.78 -7.34
C THR A 210 -0.83 26.05 -7.94
N PRO A 211 0.24 26.77 -8.32
CA PRO A 211 1.48 26.14 -8.78
C PRO A 211 2.04 25.11 -7.81
N ILE A 212 1.90 25.32 -6.49
CA ILE A 212 2.39 24.39 -5.48
C ILE A 212 1.55 23.09 -5.47
N VAL A 213 0.24 23.17 -5.68
CA VAL A 213 -0.64 22.01 -5.81
C VAL A 213 -0.25 21.19 -7.04
N ILE A 214 0.03 21.83 -8.16
CA ILE A 214 0.49 21.14 -9.39
C ILE A 214 1.82 20.42 -9.14
N ILE A 215 2.79 21.08 -8.49
CA ILE A 215 4.08 20.47 -8.15
C ILE A 215 3.88 19.26 -7.23
N MET A 216 3.05 19.39 -6.21
CA MET A 216 2.75 18.28 -5.29
C MET A 216 2.06 17.11 -6.01
N LEU A 217 1.11 17.37 -6.90
CA LEU A 217 0.47 16.33 -7.72
C LEU A 217 1.48 15.62 -8.64
N LEU A 218 2.40 16.38 -9.26
CA LEU A 218 3.46 15.79 -10.06
C LEU A 218 4.40 14.93 -9.19
N ILE A 219 4.77 15.38 -8.00
CA ILE A 219 5.58 14.58 -7.07
C ILE A 219 4.85 13.29 -6.71
N VAL A 220 3.59 13.37 -6.30
CA VAL A 220 2.81 12.19 -5.90
C VAL A 220 2.55 11.25 -7.09
N GLY A 221 2.23 11.77 -8.26
CA GLY A 221 1.97 10.97 -9.45
C GLY A 221 3.23 10.39 -10.08
N VAL A 222 4.26 11.22 -10.27
CA VAL A 222 5.51 10.80 -10.93
C VAL A 222 6.40 10.04 -9.95
N VAL A 223 6.70 10.62 -8.76
CA VAL A 223 7.69 10.04 -7.84
C VAL A 223 7.09 8.89 -7.06
N HIS A 224 5.96 9.12 -6.32
CA HIS A 224 5.39 8.10 -5.46
C HIS A 224 4.64 6.99 -6.20
N THR A 225 4.16 7.25 -7.42
CA THR A 225 3.41 6.25 -8.18
C THR A 225 4.22 5.76 -9.38
N GLY A 226 4.57 6.61 -10.32
CA GLY A 226 5.28 6.18 -11.54
C GLY A 226 6.65 5.61 -11.25
N PHE A 227 7.54 6.43 -10.71
CA PHE A 227 8.94 6.08 -10.47
C PHE A 227 9.11 5.01 -9.38
N ALA A 228 8.43 5.16 -8.24
CA ALA A 228 8.52 4.18 -7.15
C ALA A 228 8.00 2.80 -7.60
N TYR A 229 6.91 2.73 -8.36
CA TYR A 229 6.42 1.47 -8.94
C TYR A 229 7.38 0.91 -9.97
N ALA A 230 8.00 1.76 -10.83
CA ALA A 230 9.01 1.31 -11.77
C ALA A 230 10.23 0.70 -11.08
N LEU A 231 10.71 1.31 -9.99
CA LEU A 231 11.79 0.77 -9.16
C LEU A 231 11.37 -0.55 -8.50
N TYR A 232 10.21 -0.57 -7.83
CA TYR A 232 9.70 -1.74 -7.14
C TYR A 232 9.55 -2.93 -8.09
N PHE A 233 8.77 -2.77 -9.15
CA PHE A 233 8.51 -3.84 -10.10
C PHE A 233 9.73 -4.23 -10.93
N GLY A 234 10.64 -3.30 -11.22
CA GLY A 234 11.90 -3.61 -11.90
C GLY A 234 12.88 -4.43 -11.06
N THR A 235 12.61 -4.63 -9.78
CA THR A 235 13.53 -5.30 -8.85
C THR A 235 12.98 -6.57 -8.21
N ILE A 236 11.67 -6.69 -8.02
CA ILE A 236 11.07 -7.83 -7.31
C ILE A 236 11.32 -9.17 -8.02
N GLU A 237 11.44 -9.19 -9.34
CA GLU A 237 11.77 -10.40 -10.12
C GLU A 237 13.24 -10.82 -9.98
N LYS A 238 14.11 -9.88 -9.59
CA LYS A 238 15.57 -10.10 -9.45
C LYS A 238 15.98 -10.50 -8.04
N LEU A 239 15.07 -10.42 -7.07
CA LEU A 239 15.34 -10.65 -5.66
C LEU A 239 14.56 -11.85 -5.13
N HIS A 240 15.13 -12.52 -4.13
CA HIS A 240 14.39 -13.56 -3.42
C HIS A 240 13.17 -12.96 -2.71
N THR A 241 12.02 -13.65 -2.76
CA THR A 241 10.76 -13.21 -2.13
C THR A 241 10.93 -12.79 -0.67
N GLN A 242 11.76 -13.52 0.09
CA GLN A 242 12.06 -13.18 1.49
C GLN A 242 12.78 -11.82 1.62
N THR A 243 13.67 -11.50 0.68
CA THR A 243 14.38 -10.20 0.67
C THR A 243 13.39 -9.07 0.36
N VAL A 244 12.49 -9.29 -0.60
CA VAL A 244 11.45 -8.32 -0.93
C VAL A 244 10.54 -8.09 0.28
N ALA A 245 10.06 -9.15 0.91
CA ALA A 245 9.23 -9.07 2.10
C ALA A 245 9.90 -8.29 3.24
N LEU A 246 11.17 -8.61 3.57
CA LEU A 246 11.90 -7.91 4.62
C LEU A 246 12.07 -6.41 4.33
N PHE A 247 12.42 -6.05 3.11
CA PHE A 247 12.64 -4.65 2.76
C PHE A 247 11.33 -3.86 2.61
N SER A 248 10.19 -4.53 2.37
CA SER A 248 8.89 -3.86 2.35
C SER A 248 8.51 -3.25 3.71
N TYR A 249 9.10 -3.70 4.82
CA TYR A 249 8.89 -3.08 6.14
C TYR A 249 9.62 -1.75 6.34
N ILE A 250 10.47 -1.33 5.39
CA ILE A 250 11.06 0.02 5.38
C ILE A 250 9.96 1.09 5.23
N ASP A 251 8.96 0.84 4.39
CA ASP A 251 7.82 1.74 4.17
C ASP A 251 7.11 2.14 5.50
N PRO A 252 6.54 1.22 6.31
CA PRO A 252 5.88 1.62 7.55
C PRO A 252 6.84 2.20 8.59
N ILE A 253 8.09 1.74 8.62
CA ILE A 253 9.10 2.32 9.53
C ILE A 253 9.36 3.78 9.16
N VAL A 254 9.53 4.09 7.89
CA VAL A 254 9.70 5.47 7.39
C VAL A 254 8.46 6.30 7.70
N ALA A 255 7.25 5.78 7.45
CA ALA A 255 6.00 6.48 7.75
C ALA A 255 5.88 6.84 9.23
N ILE A 256 6.20 5.91 10.15
CA ILE A 256 6.16 6.13 11.60
C ILE A 256 7.18 7.17 12.02
N ILE A 257 8.43 7.07 11.55
CA ILE A 257 9.49 8.01 11.89
C ILE A 257 9.13 9.43 11.41
N LEU A 258 8.67 9.54 10.15
CA LEU A 258 8.33 10.85 9.58
C LEU A 258 7.07 11.44 10.21
N SER A 259 6.09 10.62 10.58
CA SER A 259 4.92 11.03 11.37
C SER A 259 5.36 11.71 12.68
N ALA A 260 6.27 11.08 13.41
CA ALA A 260 6.78 11.64 14.65
C ALA A 260 7.65 12.90 14.45
N VAL A 261 8.54 12.89 13.44
CA VAL A 261 9.55 13.97 13.28
C VAL A 261 8.97 15.18 12.52
N ILE A 262 8.21 14.97 11.45
CA ILE A 262 7.71 16.05 10.58
C ILE A 262 6.33 16.53 11.04
N LEU A 263 5.42 15.61 11.37
CA LEU A 263 4.06 15.96 11.76
C LEU A 263 3.93 16.17 13.28
N SER A 264 4.99 15.88 14.05
CA SER A 264 4.96 15.95 15.52
C SER A 264 3.84 15.09 16.14
N GLU A 265 3.42 14.03 15.44
CA GLU A 265 2.40 13.10 15.92
C GLU A 265 3.01 12.22 17.02
N LYS A 266 2.43 12.26 18.22
CA LYS A 266 2.91 11.46 19.35
C LYS A 266 2.35 10.05 19.27
N MET A 267 3.23 9.07 19.40
CA MET A 267 2.83 7.67 19.58
C MET A 267 2.98 7.30 21.05
N SER A 268 1.94 6.69 21.62
CA SER A 268 2.00 6.20 23.01
C SER A 268 2.95 4.99 23.13
N ILE A 269 3.33 4.65 24.36
CA ILE A 269 4.13 3.45 24.63
C ILE A 269 3.39 2.19 24.16
N PHE A 270 2.07 2.10 24.41
CA PHE A 270 1.25 0.97 23.94
C PHE A 270 1.17 0.94 22.41
N GLY A 271 1.02 2.11 21.77
CA GLY A 271 1.09 2.23 20.31
C GLY A 271 2.41 1.74 19.74
N ALA A 272 3.54 2.10 20.35
CA ALA A 272 4.87 1.61 19.95
C ALA A 272 5.02 0.10 20.12
N ILE A 273 4.56 -0.46 21.22
CA ILE A 273 4.53 -1.92 21.44
C ILE A 273 3.64 -2.58 20.37
N GLY A 274 2.45 -2.03 20.12
CA GLY A 274 1.53 -2.53 19.11
C GLY A 274 2.14 -2.51 17.70
N ALA A 275 2.87 -1.44 17.35
CA ALA A 275 3.60 -1.35 16.09
C ALA A 275 4.63 -2.48 15.92
N VAL A 276 5.43 -2.75 16.97
CA VAL A 276 6.40 -3.85 16.98
C VAL A 276 5.69 -5.20 16.83
N LEU A 277 4.56 -5.40 17.50
CA LEU A 277 3.79 -6.65 17.39
C LEU A 277 3.22 -6.86 16.00
N ILE A 278 2.62 -5.83 15.38
CA ILE A 278 2.06 -5.91 14.02
C ILE A 278 3.19 -6.19 13.01
N LEU A 279 4.19 -5.32 12.96
CA LEU A 279 5.26 -5.44 11.96
C LEU A 279 6.10 -6.70 12.18
N GLY A 280 6.42 -7.03 13.44
CA GLY A 280 7.18 -8.22 13.78
C GLY A 280 6.43 -9.52 13.45
N SER A 281 5.15 -9.63 13.80
CA SER A 281 4.37 -10.83 13.52
C SER A 281 4.11 -11.03 12.02
N THR A 282 3.79 -9.98 11.28
CA THR A 282 3.60 -10.05 9.82
C THR A 282 4.90 -10.43 9.13
N MET A 283 6.03 -9.80 9.49
CA MET A 283 7.35 -10.17 8.99
C MET A 283 7.70 -11.64 9.26
N VAL A 284 7.50 -12.11 10.50
CA VAL A 284 7.74 -13.52 10.87
C VAL A 284 6.82 -14.45 10.09
N SER A 285 5.57 -14.08 9.80
CA SER A 285 4.63 -14.92 9.05
C SER A 285 5.10 -15.17 7.60
N GLU A 286 5.79 -14.22 7.00
CA GLU A 286 6.30 -14.30 5.64
C GLU A 286 7.64 -15.05 5.53
N LEU A 287 8.44 -15.07 6.62
CA LEU A 287 9.70 -15.76 6.64
C LEU A 287 9.49 -17.29 6.61
N THR A 288 10.03 -17.94 5.58
CA THR A 288 10.10 -19.40 5.51
C THR A 288 11.40 -19.88 6.13
N PHE A 289 11.38 -20.37 7.39
CA PHE A 289 12.53 -21.06 7.95
C PHE A 289 12.66 -22.41 7.24
N LYS A 290 13.69 -22.58 6.39
CA LYS A 290 14.07 -23.92 5.91
C LYS A 290 14.37 -24.76 7.14
N LYS A 291 13.48 -25.73 7.46
CA LYS A 291 13.87 -26.82 8.37
C LYS A 291 15.11 -27.45 7.77
N LYS A 292 16.29 -27.31 8.42
CA LYS A 292 17.42 -28.20 8.18
C LYS A 292 16.91 -29.58 8.56
N LEU A 293 16.49 -30.37 7.59
CA LEU A 293 16.37 -31.81 7.77
C LEU A 293 17.78 -32.28 8.11
N GLY A 294 17.98 -32.56 9.39
CA GLY A 294 19.15 -33.27 9.86
C GLY A 294 19.28 -34.59 9.07
N ARG A 295 20.42 -34.77 8.47
CA ARG A 295 20.89 -36.06 8.02
C ARG A 295 21.25 -36.91 9.25
#